data_3825379896de0bf6a39f92eae658707a
#
_entry.id   3825379896de0bf6a39f92eae658707a
#
_cell.length_a   1.000
_cell.length_b   1.000
_cell.length_c   1.000
_cell.angle_alpha   90.00
_cell.angle_beta   90.00
_cell.angle_gamma   90.00
#
_symmetry.space_group_name_H-M   'P 1'
#
loop_
_entity.id
_entity.type
_entity.pdbx_description
1 polymer ?
#
loop_
_entity_poly.entity_id
_entity_poly.type
_entity_poly.pdbx_seq_one_letter_code
_entity_poly.pdbx_strand_id
1 'polypeptide(L)'
;MFLTFFIFGAFLYHVTSYTTKPPCCRDHLGGVACTKLLHQNTRLFAKRCNSDAEFRLIQCCSSCNINGIGMAYDLTARSLVSEHCFDRYGPEFCDRYVNKTDVFEPHNTWSCDGENPQIAFRTCRKSCGYCNFKVVQYTLDSALQACRVQPLEEGNRRWLKRFHITTPSPAEVINSTYQMWNYK
;
A
#
# COMPACT_ATOMS: atom_id res chain seq x y z
N MET A 1 -54.85 26.31 -16.71
CA MET A 1 -54.28 24.99 -16.43
C MET A 1 -52.79 25.06 -16.64
N PHE A 2 -52.03 25.43 -15.57
CA PHE A 2 -50.57 25.62 -15.63
C PHE A 2 -49.90 24.32 -15.17
N LEU A 3 -49.15 23.69 -16.08
CA LEU A 3 -48.35 22.52 -15.81
C LEU A 3 -46.99 22.99 -15.31
N THR A 4 -46.73 22.90 -14.02
CA THR A 4 -45.42 23.17 -13.40
C THR A 4 -44.52 21.93 -13.59
N PHE A 5 -43.55 22.03 -14.49
CA PHE A 5 -42.47 21.06 -14.61
C PHE A 5 -41.49 21.23 -13.46
N PHE A 6 -41.51 20.31 -12.51
CA PHE A 6 -40.49 20.14 -11.52
C PHE A 6 -39.28 19.49 -12.20
N ILE A 7 -38.24 20.29 -12.48
CA ILE A 7 -36.94 19.78 -12.90
C ILE A 7 -36.22 19.30 -11.64
N PHE A 8 -36.30 18.02 -11.36
CA PHE A 8 -35.42 17.39 -10.37
C PHE A 8 -34.01 17.39 -10.94
N GLY A 9 -33.19 18.35 -10.52
CA GLY A 9 -31.77 18.38 -10.77
C GLY A 9 -31.11 17.22 -10.02
N ALA A 10 -30.85 16.11 -10.69
CA ALA A 10 -30.04 15.03 -10.17
C ALA A 10 -28.59 15.55 -10.03
N PHE A 11 -28.18 15.94 -8.83
CA PHE A 11 -26.78 16.12 -8.48
C PHE A 11 -26.09 14.77 -8.62
N LEU A 12 -25.46 14.54 -9.76
CA LEU A 12 -24.54 13.42 -9.95
C LEU A 12 -23.32 13.70 -9.07
N TYR A 13 -23.30 13.11 -7.88
CA TYR A 13 -22.09 13.03 -7.09
C TYR A 13 -21.10 12.19 -7.89
N HIS A 14 -20.11 12.83 -8.49
CA HIS A 14 -18.97 12.14 -9.06
C HIS A 14 -18.20 11.49 -7.90
N VAL A 15 -18.50 10.25 -7.60
CA VAL A 15 -17.68 9.44 -6.72
C VAL A 15 -16.36 9.23 -7.45
N THR A 16 -15.32 9.95 -7.06
CA THR A 16 -13.96 9.70 -7.55
C THR A 16 -13.53 8.34 -7.04
N SER A 17 -13.60 7.33 -7.89
CA SER A 17 -13.11 6.00 -7.58
C SER A 17 -11.59 6.01 -7.69
N TYR A 18 -10.90 5.86 -6.57
CA TYR A 18 -9.45 5.65 -6.56
C TYR A 18 -9.19 4.22 -7.05
N THR A 19 -8.49 4.08 -8.17
CA THR A 19 -8.27 2.80 -8.83
C THR A 19 -6.98 2.12 -8.38
N THR A 20 -5.98 2.89 -7.96
CA THR A 20 -4.68 2.39 -7.53
C THR A 20 -4.55 2.49 -6.01
N LYS A 21 -4.22 1.39 -5.35
CA LYS A 21 -4.01 1.36 -3.90
C LYS A 21 -2.64 1.96 -3.56
N PRO A 22 -2.52 2.77 -2.48
CA PRO A 22 -1.22 3.18 -1.99
C PRO A 22 -0.45 1.96 -1.46
N PRO A 23 0.89 2.05 -1.29
CA PRO A 23 1.65 1.01 -0.61
C PRO A 23 1.10 0.75 0.80
N CYS A 24 1.07 -0.53 1.20
CA CYS A 24 0.64 -0.93 2.54
C CYS A 24 1.57 -0.31 3.60
N CYS A 25 1.00 0.45 4.54
CA CYS A 25 1.76 1.06 5.63
C CYS A 25 2.07 0.06 6.73
N ARG A 26 3.12 -0.74 6.49
CA ARG A 26 3.78 -1.58 7.50
C ARG A 26 5.29 -1.48 7.32
N ASP A 27 6.05 -2.03 8.26
CA ASP A 27 7.50 -2.08 8.17
C ASP A 27 7.94 -3.26 7.29
N HIS A 28 8.04 -3.03 5.97
CA HIS A 28 8.48 -4.07 5.02
C HIS A 28 9.96 -4.45 5.17
N LEU A 29 10.77 -3.60 5.79
CA LEU A 29 12.14 -3.93 6.20
C LEU A 29 12.16 -4.90 7.39
N GLY A 30 11.03 -5.04 8.07
CA GLY A 30 10.83 -5.78 9.30
C GLY A 30 10.80 -4.88 10.54
N GLY A 31 9.82 -5.11 11.43
CA GLY A 31 9.63 -4.28 12.62
C GLY A 31 10.87 -4.23 13.51
N VAL A 32 11.57 -5.36 13.70
CA VAL A 32 12.82 -5.43 14.47
C VAL A 32 13.92 -4.55 13.84
N ALA A 33 14.05 -4.57 12.51
CA ALA A 33 15.04 -3.76 11.81
C ALA A 33 14.73 -2.26 11.94
N CYS A 34 13.47 -1.86 11.74
CA CYS A 34 13.04 -0.47 11.88
C CYS A 34 13.19 0.03 13.32
N THR A 35 12.84 -0.78 14.32
CA THR A 35 13.05 -0.45 15.74
C THR A 35 14.52 -0.29 16.07
N LYS A 36 15.38 -1.18 15.57
CA LYS A 36 16.83 -1.07 15.76
C LYS A 36 17.38 0.22 15.16
N LEU A 37 16.99 0.57 13.94
CA LEU A 37 17.39 1.82 13.28
C LEU A 37 16.90 3.05 14.07
N LEU A 38 15.68 3.02 14.57
CA LEU A 38 15.11 4.08 15.40
C LEU A 38 15.93 4.30 16.68
N HIS A 39 16.28 3.23 17.39
CA HIS A 39 17.07 3.33 18.64
C HIS A 39 18.54 3.70 18.39
N GLN A 40 19.13 3.29 17.27
CA GLN A 40 20.50 3.65 16.93
C GLN A 40 20.67 5.14 16.70
N ASN A 41 19.76 5.78 15.98
CA ASN A 41 19.79 7.21 15.72
C ASN A 41 18.40 7.76 15.41
N THR A 42 17.65 8.13 16.44
CA THR A 42 16.29 8.67 16.34
C THR A 42 16.20 9.89 15.42
N ARG A 43 17.20 10.80 15.49
CA ARG A 43 17.20 12.01 14.66
C ARG A 43 17.36 11.69 13.17
N LEU A 44 18.26 10.77 12.82
CA LEU A 44 18.43 10.33 11.44
C LEU A 44 17.21 9.55 10.94
N PHE A 45 16.64 8.70 11.79
CA PHE A 45 15.43 7.97 11.49
C PHE A 45 14.25 8.91 11.17
N ALA A 46 14.00 9.90 12.05
CA ALA A 46 12.98 10.91 11.86
C ALA A 46 13.21 11.74 10.58
N LYS A 47 14.47 12.10 10.29
CA LYS A 47 14.82 12.77 9.04
C LYS A 47 14.43 11.91 7.84
N ARG A 48 14.76 10.62 7.82
CA ARG A 48 14.38 9.71 6.73
C ARG A 48 12.87 9.54 6.59
N CYS A 49 12.14 9.45 7.70
CA CYS A 49 10.68 9.42 7.68
C CYS A 49 10.07 10.64 6.97
N ASN A 50 10.72 11.78 7.01
CA ASN A 50 10.21 13.05 6.49
C ASN A 50 10.78 13.45 5.11
N SER A 51 11.83 12.75 4.62
CA SER A 51 12.50 13.12 3.37
C SER A 51 12.75 11.97 2.38
N ASP A 52 12.44 10.73 2.75
CA ASP A 52 12.66 9.55 1.89
C ASP A 52 11.34 8.83 1.66
N ALA A 53 10.81 8.94 0.43
CA ALA A 53 9.52 8.35 0.06
C ALA A 53 9.48 6.83 0.27
N GLU A 54 10.54 6.10 -0.08
CA GLU A 54 10.57 4.64 0.10
C GLU A 54 10.67 4.26 1.57
N PHE A 55 11.47 4.99 2.34
CA PHE A 55 11.58 4.75 3.77
C PHE A 55 10.25 5.00 4.47
N ARG A 56 9.62 6.14 4.17
CA ARG A 56 8.36 6.58 4.75
C ARG A 56 7.18 5.67 4.39
N LEU A 57 7.05 5.29 3.12
CA LEU A 57 5.84 4.65 2.61
C LEU A 57 5.94 3.13 2.55
N ILE A 58 7.18 2.57 2.59
CA ILE A 58 7.40 1.14 2.42
C ILE A 58 8.28 0.56 3.51
N GLN A 59 9.54 1.06 3.65
CA GLN A 59 10.54 0.36 4.45
C GLN A 59 10.18 0.30 5.92
N CYS A 60 9.87 1.46 6.53
CA CYS A 60 9.56 1.60 7.96
C CYS A 60 8.29 2.45 8.20
N CYS A 61 7.24 2.25 7.39
CA CYS A 61 6.05 3.09 7.44
C CYS A 61 5.37 3.08 8.80
N SER A 62 5.17 1.93 9.41
CA SER A 62 4.55 1.80 10.73
C SER A 62 5.36 2.50 11.81
N SER A 63 6.68 2.27 11.82
CA SER A 63 7.61 2.92 12.77
C SER A 63 7.70 4.44 12.58
N CYS A 64 7.60 4.93 11.34
CA CYS A 64 7.55 6.37 11.06
C CYS A 64 6.27 7.05 11.59
N ASN A 65 5.20 6.31 11.82
CA ASN A 65 3.93 6.84 12.35
C ASN A 65 3.84 6.80 13.89
N ILE A 66 4.89 6.36 14.58
CA ILE A 66 4.95 6.47 16.03
C ILE A 66 4.98 7.95 16.41
N ASN A 67 4.17 8.34 17.40
CA ASN A 67 4.06 9.71 17.87
C ASN A 67 5.42 10.32 18.21
N GLY A 68 5.69 11.51 17.65
CA GLY A 68 6.92 12.24 17.88
C GLY A 68 8.12 11.82 17.02
N ILE A 69 7.97 10.82 16.12
CA ILE A 69 9.05 10.38 15.23
C ILE A 69 8.94 11.05 13.87
N GLY A 70 7.95 10.72 13.09
CA GLY A 70 7.71 11.34 11.77
C GLY A 70 6.58 12.36 11.83
N MET A 71 6.50 13.21 10.80
CA MET A 71 5.33 14.04 10.57
C MET A 71 4.13 13.15 10.19
N ALA A 72 2.91 13.67 10.33
CA ALA A 72 1.71 12.92 9.98
C ALA A 72 1.77 12.40 8.53
N TYR A 73 1.33 11.16 8.33
CA TYR A 73 1.36 10.49 7.02
C TYR A 73 0.68 11.34 5.93
N ASP A 74 -0.51 11.82 6.22
CA ASP A 74 -1.36 12.54 5.27
C ASP A 74 -0.73 13.87 4.80
N LEU A 75 0.15 14.46 5.63
CA LEU A 75 0.85 15.71 5.31
C LEU A 75 2.08 15.47 4.43
N THR A 76 2.79 14.35 4.66
CA THR A 76 4.10 14.12 4.03
C THR A 76 4.06 13.21 2.82
N ALA A 77 3.14 12.24 2.78
CA ALA A 77 3.14 11.21 1.73
C ALA A 77 3.03 11.80 0.32
N ARG A 78 2.14 12.76 0.12
CA ARG A 78 1.93 13.40 -1.20
C ARG A 78 3.15 14.21 -1.65
N SER A 79 3.76 14.98 -0.76
CA SER A 79 4.96 15.77 -1.05
C SER A 79 6.11 14.84 -1.46
N LEU A 80 6.40 13.82 -0.64
CA LEU A 80 7.45 12.86 -0.91
C LEU A 80 7.26 12.10 -2.23
N VAL A 81 6.02 11.74 -2.56
CA VAL A 81 5.72 11.07 -3.84
C VAL A 81 5.92 12.03 -5.00
N SER A 82 5.53 13.31 -4.88
CA SER A 82 5.74 14.32 -5.92
C SER A 82 7.22 14.58 -6.19
N GLU A 83 8.01 14.73 -5.14
CA GLU A 83 9.44 15.01 -5.24
C GLU A 83 10.22 13.86 -5.89
N HIS A 84 9.74 12.61 -5.73
CA HIS A 84 10.40 11.41 -6.23
C HIS A 84 9.55 10.69 -7.29
N CYS A 85 8.84 11.44 -8.12
CA CYS A 85 7.98 10.89 -9.16
C CYS A 85 8.77 10.47 -10.42
N PHE A 86 9.37 9.29 -10.36
CA PHE A 86 10.06 8.68 -11.50
C PHE A 86 9.94 7.16 -11.45
N ASP A 87 10.14 6.52 -12.61
CA ASP A 87 10.28 5.08 -12.71
C ASP A 87 11.73 4.69 -12.46
N ARG A 88 11.97 3.72 -11.60
CA ARG A 88 13.32 3.21 -11.32
C ARG A 88 13.86 2.39 -12.47
N TYR A 89 12.99 1.66 -13.14
CA TYR A 89 13.30 0.87 -14.34
C TYR A 89 12.93 1.65 -15.60
N GLY A 90 13.58 1.30 -16.71
CA GLY A 90 13.37 2.00 -17.97
C GLY A 90 11.94 1.93 -18.52
N PRO A 91 11.59 2.81 -19.47
CA PRO A 91 10.23 2.91 -19.99
C PRO A 91 9.73 1.59 -20.60
N GLU A 92 10.57 0.87 -21.32
CA GLU A 92 10.20 -0.43 -21.90
C GLU A 92 9.81 -1.48 -20.87
N PHE A 93 10.51 -1.51 -19.73
CA PHE A 93 10.16 -2.40 -18.63
C PHE A 93 8.83 -1.99 -18.03
N CYS A 94 8.66 -0.71 -17.72
CA CYS A 94 7.45 -0.23 -17.06
C CYS A 94 6.22 -0.27 -17.96
N ASP A 95 6.39 -0.12 -19.26
CA ASP A 95 5.29 -0.31 -20.22
C ASP A 95 4.77 -1.76 -20.20
N ARG A 96 5.67 -2.75 -20.26
CA ARG A 96 5.29 -4.16 -20.16
C ARG A 96 4.67 -4.49 -18.79
N TYR A 97 5.21 -3.91 -17.71
CA TYR A 97 4.69 -4.11 -16.36
C TYR A 97 3.26 -3.57 -16.21
N VAL A 98 3.00 -2.36 -16.72
CA VAL A 98 1.67 -1.71 -16.67
C VAL A 98 0.66 -2.48 -17.54
N ASN A 99 1.06 -2.86 -18.75
CA ASN A 99 0.21 -3.54 -19.71
C ASN A 99 0.08 -5.05 -19.44
N LYS A 100 0.80 -5.60 -18.44
CA LYS A 100 0.78 -7.03 -18.08
C LYS A 100 1.13 -7.93 -19.27
N THR A 101 2.16 -7.55 -20.02
CA THR A 101 2.64 -8.31 -21.17
C THR A 101 3.89 -9.11 -20.84
N ASP A 102 4.19 -10.13 -21.68
CA ASP A 102 5.38 -10.97 -21.58
C ASP A 102 5.48 -11.71 -20.22
N VAL A 103 6.58 -11.57 -19.50
CA VAL A 103 6.81 -12.22 -18.21
C VAL A 103 5.83 -11.81 -17.09
N PHE A 104 5.10 -10.72 -17.29
CA PHE A 104 4.11 -10.23 -16.34
C PHE A 104 2.69 -10.77 -16.60
N GLU A 105 2.47 -11.50 -17.70
CA GLU A 105 1.23 -12.19 -17.99
C GLU A 105 1.26 -13.62 -17.39
N PRO A 106 0.23 -14.13 -16.79
CA PRO A 106 -1.07 -13.57 -16.38
C PRO A 106 -1.13 -13.16 -14.88
N HIS A 107 -0.02 -12.74 -14.28
CA HIS A 107 0.13 -12.59 -12.83
C HIS A 107 -0.37 -11.24 -12.30
N ASN A 108 -1.50 -11.25 -11.59
CA ASN A 108 -1.97 -10.07 -10.84
C ASN A 108 -0.98 -9.60 -9.76
N THR A 109 -0.10 -10.49 -9.30
CA THR A 109 0.93 -10.20 -8.30
C THR A 109 1.89 -9.10 -8.76
N TRP A 110 2.18 -9.03 -10.06
CA TRP A 110 3.13 -8.12 -10.70
C TRP A 110 2.43 -7.04 -11.51
N SER A 111 1.45 -6.38 -10.93
CA SER A 111 0.72 -5.30 -11.59
C SER A 111 0.61 -4.07 -10.69
N CYS A 112 0.29 -2.91 -11.29
CA CYS A 112 0.15 -1.65 -10.56
C CYS A 112 -0.94 -1.70 -9.49
N ASP A 113 -1.99 -2.46 -9.73
CA ASP A 113 -3.18 -2.66 -8.88
C ASP A 113 -3.22 -4.04 -8.21
N GLY A 114 -2.12 -4.80 -8.30
CA GLY A 114 -2.01 -6.17 -7.82
C GLY A 114 -1.88 -6.30 -6.31
N GLU A 115 -1.51 -7.51 -5.89
CA GLU A 115 -1.36 -7.86 -4.46
C GLU A 115 -0.17 -7.17 -3.79
N ASN A 116 0.80 -6.70 -4.58
CA ASN A 116 2.04 -6.09 -4.08
C ASN A 116 2.26 -4.66 -4.60
N PRO A 117 1.40 -3.69 -4.22
CA PRO A 117 1.53 -2.30 -4.67
C PRO A 117 2.86 -1.66 -4.25
N GLN A 118 3.53 -2.14 -3.20
CA GLN A 118 4.85 -1.70 -2.80
C GLN A 118 5.93 -2.03 -3.83
N ILE A 119 5.82 -3.14 -4.57
CA ILE A 119 6.75 -3.49 -5.66
C ILE A 119 6.52 -2.53 -6.82
N ALA A 120 5.29 -2.37 -7.27
CA ALA A 120 4.90 -1.44 -8.31
C ALA A 120 5.38 -0.01 -8.01
N PHE A 121 5.15 0.46 -6.78
CA PHE A 121 5.60 1.76 -6.31
C PHE A 121 7.13 1.95 -6.38
N ARG A 122 7.91 0.91 -6.13
CA ARG A 122 9.38 0.96 -6.18
C ARG A 122 9.93 0.86 -7.59
N THR A 123 9.27 0.11 -8.46
CA THR A 123 9.75 -0.19 -9.83
C THR A 123 9.28 0.83 -10.84
N CYS A 124 7.97 1.07 -10.94
CA CYS A 124 7.31 1.85 -11.99
C CYS A 124 6.34 2.90 -11.38
N ARG A 125 6.82 3.70 -10.45
CA ARG A 125 6.01 4.66 -9.70
C ARG A 125 5.22 5.61 -10.58
N LYS A 126 5.89 6.22 -11.56
CA LYS A 126 5.27 7.17 -12.47
C LYS A 126 4.31 6.46 -13.43
N SER A 127 4.75 5.41 -14.10
CA SER A 127 3.96 4.66 -15.08
C SER A 127 2.73 3.99 -14.46
N CYS A 128 2.81 3.50 -13.23
CA CYS A 128 1.67 2.96 -12.49
C CYS A 128 0.70 4.04 -11.94
N GLY A 129 0.95 5.32 -12.19
CA GLY A 129 0.05 6.39 -11.78
C GLY A 129 0.14 6.78 -10.29
N TYR A 130 1.14 6.30 -9.54
CA TYR A 130 1.28 6.64 -8.11
C TYR A 130 1.49 8.13 -7.85
N CYS A 131 1.96 8.89 -8.84
CA CYS A 131 2.11 10.33 -8.76
C CYS A 131 0.81 11.10 -9.07
N ASN A 132 -0.24 10.41 -9.49
CA ASN A 132 -1.52 11.01 -9.79
C ASN A 132 -2.45 10.91 -8.58
N PHE A 133 -2.57 12.01 -7.83
CA PHE A 133 -3.40 12.08 -6.62
C PHE A 133 -4.92 12.06 -6.87
N LYS A 134 -5.35 12.00 -8.14
CA LYS A 134 -6.74 11.72 -8.50
C LYS A 134 -7.05 10.21 -8.53
N VAL A 135 -6.03 9.36 -8.70
CA VAL A 135 -6.18 7.90 -8.77
C VAL A 135 -5.65 7.20 -7.52
N VAL A 136 -4.76 7.83 -6.74
CA VAL A 136 -4.23 7.27 -5.48
C VAL A 136 -4.52 8.21 -4.32
N GLN A 137 -5.19 7.70 -3.31
CA GLN A 137 -5.45 8.43 -2.07
C GLN A 137 -4.36 8.14 -1.03
N TYR A 138 -3.51 9.13 -0.76
CA TYR A 138 -2.47 9.05 0.27
C TYR A 138 -3.00 9.54 1.61
N THR A 139 -3.79 8.71 2.29
CA THR A 139 -4.15 8.88 3.70
C THR A 139 -3.66 7.65 4.48
N LEU A 140 -3.41 7.82 5.79
CA LEU A 140 -2.99 6.70 6.62
C LEU A 140 -4.03 5.57 6.60
N ASP A 141 -5.32 5.91 6.64
CA ASP A 141 -6.40 4.93 6.57
C ASP A 141 -6.38 4.12 5.28
N SER A 142 -6.21 4.76 4.12
CA SER A 142 -6.13 4.05 2.83
C SER A 142 -4.89 3.16 2.75
N ALA A 143 -3.75 3.62 3.30
CA ALA A 143 -2.52 2.83 3.36
C ALA A 143 -2.61 1.65 4.34
N LEU A 144 -3.33 1.78 5.45
CA LEU A 144 -3.62 0.67 6.37
C LEU A 144 -4.62 -0.32 5.77
N GLN A 145 -5.63 0.18 5.03
CA GLN A 145 -6.56 -0.69 4.30
C GLN A 145 -5.86 -1.49 3.20
N ALA A 146 -4.86 -0.91 2.54
CA ALA A 146 -4.04 -1.63 1.55
C ALA A 146 -3.25 -2.80 2.15
N CYS A 147 -3.04 -2.84 3.47
CA CYS A 147 -2.41 -3.96 4.18
C CYS A 147 -3.35 -5.16 4.39
N ARG A 148 -4.65 -4.99 4.22
CA ARG A 148 -5.59 -6.09 4.39
C ARG A 148 -5.40 -7.06 3.25
N VAL A 149 -5.00 -8.27 3.58
CA VAL A 149 -4.96 -9.38 2.63
C VAL A 149 -6.38 -9.58 2.11
N GLN A 150 -6.58 -9.47 0.80
CA GLN A 150 -7.85 -9.84 0.20
C GLN A 150 -8.15 -11.29 0.59
N PRO A 151 -9.41 -11.62 0.99
CA PRO A 151 -9.77 -13.02 1.20
C PRO A 151 -9.39 -13.78 -0.07
N LEU A 152 -8.61 -14.84 0.08
CA LEU A 152 -8.25 -15.70 -1.05
C LEU A 152 -9.52 -16.05 -1.83
N GLU A 153 -9.55 -15.69 -3.11
CA GLU A 153 -10.66 -16.05 -3.99
C GLU A 153 -10.91 -17.56 -3.92
N GLU A 154 -12.13 -17.98 -4.14
CA GLU A 154 -12.60 -19.36 -3.96
C GLU A 154 -11.75 -20.40 -4.73
N GLY A 155 -11.13 -19.98 -5.84
CA GLY A 155 -10.16 -20.77 -6.60
C GLY A 155 -8.87 -21.09 -5.83
N ASN A 156 -8.36 -20.13 -5.05
CA ASN A 156 -7.16 -20.33 -4.21
C ASN A 156 -7.46 -21.18 -2.97
N ARG A 157 -8.69 -21.11 -2.44
CA ARG A 157 -9.15 -22.03 -1.37
C ARG A 157 -9.18 -23.47 -1.82
N ARG A 158 -9.52 -23.74 -3.08
CA ARG A 158 -9.51 -25.09 -3.66
C ARG A 158 -8.08 -25.62 -3.81
N TRP A 159 -7.11 -24.77 -4.13
CA TRP A 159 -5.69 -25.13 -4.20
C TRP A 159 -5.13 -25.48 -2.81
N LEU A 160 -5.37 -24.66 -1.78
CA LEU A 160 -4.95 -24.92 -0.40
C LEU A 160 -5.54 -26.22 0.15
N LYS A 161 -6.83 -26.54 -0.13
CA LYS A 161 -7.45 -27.81 0.24
C LYS A 161 -6.79 -29.01 -0.41
N ARG A 162 -6.29 -28.88 -1.65
CA ARG A 162 -5.61 -29.97 -2.38
C ARG A 162 -4.29 -30.36 -1.72
N PHE A 163 -3.60 -29.44 -1.05
CA PHE A 163 -2.33 -29.70 -0.37
C PHE A 163 -2.47 -29.89 1.15
N HIS A 164 -3.69 -30.07 1.66
CA HIS A 164 -3.97 -30.19 3.10
C HIS A 164 -3.33 -29.07 3.96
N ILE A 165 -3.10 -27.89 3.38
CA ILE A 165 -2.62 -26.73 4.11
C ILE A 165 -3.84 -26.10 4.81
N THR A 166 -4.00 -26.38 6.09
CA THR A 166 -4.97 -25.68 6.95
C THR A 166 -4.43 -24.29 7.25
N THR A 167 -5.15 -23.27 6.80
CA THR A 167 -4.86 -21.91 7.27
C THR A 167 -5.20 -21.85 8.77
N PRO A 168 -4.26 -21.40 9.63
CA PRO A 168 -4.57 -21.27 11.05
C PRO A 168 -5.75 -20.31 11.24
N SER A 169 -6.63 -20.63 12.15
CA SER A 169 -7.75 -19.76 12.48
C SER A 169 -7.25 -18.42 13.06
N PRO A 170 -8.00 -17.32 12.94
CA PRO A 170 -7.61 -16.04 13.53
C PRO A 170 -7.28 -16.15 15.03
N ALA A 171 -7.91 -17.07 15.76
CA ALA A 171 -7.65 -17.33 17.15
C ALA A 171 -6.28 -18.03 17.38
N GLU A 172 -5.85 -18.91 16.46
CA GLU A 172 -4.54 -19.58 16.57
C GLU A 172 -3.39 -18.62 16.25
N VAL A 173 -3.60 -17.69 15.30
CA VAL A 173 -2.61 -16.64 15.00
C VAL A 173 -2.43 -15.70 16.19
N ILE A 174 -3.51 -15.34 16.89
CA ILE A 174 -3.46 -14.50 18.08
C ILE A 174 -2.75 -15.22 19.23
N ASN A 175 -3.01 -16.50 19.45
CA ASN A 175 -2.35 -17.27 20.50
C ASN A 175 -0.84 -17.49 20.24
N SER A 176 -0.43 -17.72 19.00
CA SER A 176 0.98 -17.90 18.67
C SER A 176 1.79 -16.60 18.85
N THR A 177 1.18 -15.44 18.56
CA THR A 177 1.79 -14.13 18.83
C THR A 177 1.86 -13.83 20.33
N TYR A 178 0.86 -14.23 21.10
CA TYR A 178 0.87 -14.01 22.57
C TYR A 178 1.91 -14.87 23.29
N GLN A 179 2.19 -16.07 22.82
CA GLN A 179 3.22 -16.95 23.41
C GLN A 179 4.65 -16.46 23.12
N MET A 180 4.92 -15.82 21.98
CA MET A 180 6.25 -15.26 21.69
C MET A 180 6.63 -14.06 22.56
N TRP A 181 5.66 -13.39 23.21
CA TRP A 181 5.93 -12.24 24.11
C TRP A 181 6.20 -12.63 25.54
N ASN A 182 5.90 -13.86 25.94
CA ASN A 182 6.05 -14.34 27.33
C ASN A 182 7.31 -15.17 27.57
N TYR A 183 8.21 -15.31 26.57
CA TYR A 183 9.54 -15.89 26.76
C TYR A 183 10.58 -14.76 26.86
N LYS A 184 10.66 -14.18 28.05
CA LYS A 184 11.84 -13.48 28.58
C LYS A 184 12.10 -13.93 30.00
#